data_8fcb1fc509f4bfc16d80644cf23f0535
#
_entry.id   8fcb1fc509f4bfc16d80644cf23f0535
#
_cell.length_a   1.000
_cell.length_b   1.000
_cell.length_c   1.000
_cell.angle_alpha   90.00
_cell.angle_beta   90.00
_cell.angle_gamma   90.00
#
_symmetry.space_group_name_H-M   'P 1'
#
loop_
_entity.id
_entity.type
_entity.pdbx_description
1 polymer ?
#
loop_
_entity_poly.entity_id
_entity_poly.type
_entity_poly.pdbx_seq_one_letter_code
_entity_poly.pdbx_strand_id
1 'polypeptide(L)'
;MAQIMRLNKEYHQNHSLKDQELRRRTFWACVFMDKLLAYFLTKPITIYGVNVATSLPGTDASLAYREPTRGLTLQTISSFTGFPSEIGILPYLIKTVWHWGDISDLNARNHRFTDKLAPTDALSQFSQRHESMKLWTLSLTPSLQWSHENYANHSSLGHGKEFVAMHFLIRSAFCIAQQSYLPQLDGSSILVDIVDAAGWSLLHRDSELVDACVTNALATAEMAAFLIESGGKAASDLESIWAAASLFIVSNTLLWIQYSNDAQYGNAKLIAEAERGFDTILHIMSLWEGHWSASNQWLNTLRAMRAMYRAAYLGEVDQTLASEASVPSCSPESSSSKYRPRPGDGFISLDAIPTLSESLRFLASDTSVEPKRLQTVWMQFATGWPHDFMNGGLDGTFQN
;
A
#
# COMPACT_ATOMS: atom_id res chain seq x y z
N MET A 1 17.65 -13.01 4.34
CA MET A 1 17.37 -14.42 4.70
C MET A 1 16.85 -15.23 3.49
N ALA A 2 15.74 -14.86 2.83
CA ALA A 2 15.17 -15.61 1.69
C ALA A 2 16.17 -15.90 0.55
N GLN A 3 17.02 -14.93 0.20
CA GLN A 3 18.08 -15.09 -0.81
C GLN A 3 19.22 -16.01 -0.33
N ILE A 4 19.59 -15.93 0.95
CA ILE A 4 20.59 -16.81 1.57
C ILE A 4 20.10 -18.27 1.52
N MET A 5 18.81 -18.49 1.81
CA MET A 5 18.17 -19.81 1.70
C MET A 5 17.90 -20.21 0.24
N ARG A 6 18.26 -19.37 -0.73
CA ARG A 6 18.07 -19.59 -2.16
C ARG A 6 16.60 -19.87 -2.54
N LEU A 7 15.64 -19.30 -1.81
CA LEU A 7 14.20 -19.46 -2.10
C LEU A 7 13.78 -18.77 -3.40
N ASN A 8 14.59 -17.81 -3.87
CA ASN A 8 14.37 -17.08 -5.12
C ASN A 8 14.71 -17.88 -6.38
N LYS A 9 15.05 -19.16 -6.26
CA LYS A 9 15.41 -20.06 -7.36
C LYS A 9 14.58 -21.34 -7.34
N GLU A 10 14.29 -21.85 -8.51
CA GLU A 10 13.68 -23.18 -8.65
C GLU A 10 14.71 -24.29 -8.45
N TYR A 11 14.32 -25.33 -7.73
CA TYR A 11 15.11 -26.54 -7.48
C TYR A 11 14.27 -27.77 -7.76
N HIS A 12 14.34 -28.29 -8.98
CA HIS A 12 13.51 -29.42 -9.40
C HIS A 12 14.08 -30.80 -8.99
N GLN A 13 15.41 -30.93 -8.83
CA GLN A 13 16.06 -32.21 -8.77
C GLN A 13 16.08 -32.88 -7.39
N ASN A 14 15.93 -32.14 -6.30
CA ASN A 14 16.15 -32.67 -4.94
C ASN A 14 14.98 -32.47 -3.97
N HIS A 15 13.83 -31.98 -4.46
CA HIS A 15 12.70 -31.68 -3.61
C HIS A 15 11.42 -32.33 -4.16
N SER A 16 10.57 -32.80 -3.25
CA SER A 16 9.23 -33.24 -3.63
C SER A 16 8.41 -32.07 -4.20
N LEU A 17 7.37 -32.35 -4.99
CA LEU A 17 6.48 -31.31 -5.52
C LEU A 17 5.88 -30.45 -4.40
N LYS A 18 5.54 -31.08 -3.27
CA LYS A 18 5.09 -30.37 -2.08
C LYS A 18 6.16 -29.40 -1.55
N ASP A 19 7.41 -29.84 -1.41
CA ASP A 19 8.50 -29.00 -0.90
C ASP A 19 8.81 -27.85 -1.86
N GLN A 20 8.78 -28.11 -3.17
CA GLN A 20 8.94 -27.06 -4.19
C GLN A 20 7.86 -25.97 -4.02
N GLU A 21 6.60 -26.37 -3.90
CA GLU A 21 5.49 -25.43 -3.74
C GLU A 21 5.56 -24.68 -2.39
N LEU A 22 5.92 -25.34 -1.30
CA LEU A 22 6.14 -24.69 -0.01
C LEU A 22 7.25 -23.63 -0.09
N ARG A 23 8.36 -23.94 -0.77
CA ARG A 23 9.46 -22.99 -0.99
C ARG A 23 9.01 -21.78 -1.81
N ARG A 24 8.21 -21.98 -2.88
CA ARG A 24 7.63 -20.90 -3.68
C ARG A 24 6.76 -19.98 -2.81
N ARG A 25 5.80 -20.57 -2.08
CA ARG A 25 4.91 -19.82 -1.19
C ARG A 25 5.68 -19.04 -0.13
N THR A 26 6.69 -19.66 0.49
CA THR A 26 7.55 -18.98 1.48
C THR A 26 8.30 -17.80 0.85
N PHE A 27 8.86 -17.98 -0.36
CA PHE A 27 9.54 -16.88 -1.06
C PHE A 27 8.58 -15.71 -1.32
N TRP A 28 7.41 -15.99 -1.85
CA TRP A 28 6.44 -14.95 -2.17
C TRP A 28 5.86 -14.27 -0.92
N ALA A 29 5.75 -14.97 0.19
CA ALA A 29 5.44 -14.35 1.48
C ALA A 29 6.54 -13.37 1.92
N CYS A 30 7.83 -13.73 1.72
CA CYS A 30 8.93 -12.80 1.97
C CYS A 30 8.87 -11.56 1.06
N VAL A 31 8.50 -11.71 -0.21
CA VAL A 31 8.28 -10.59 -1.13
C VAL A 31 7.17 -9.67 -0.61
N PHE A 32 6.07 -10.25 -0.16
CA PHE A 32 4.96 -9.48 0.40
C PHE A 32 5.41 -8.61 1.58
N MET A 33 6.13 -9.21 2.53
CA MET A 33 6.65 -8.49 3.69
C MET A 33 7.69 -7.44 3.31
N ASP A 34 8.58 -7.75 2.36
CA ASP A 34 9.59 -6.80 1.86
C ASP A 34 8.93 -5.53 1.30
N LYS A 35 7.90 -5.70 0.44
CA LYS A 35 7.19 -4.56 -0.17
C LYS A 35 6.41 -3.75 0.87
N LEU A 36 5.67 -4.42 1.76
CA LEU A 36 4.88 -3.76 2.79
C LEU A 36 5.76 -2.96 3.77
N LEU A 37 6.80 -3.60 4.30
CA LEU A 37 7.71 -2.96 5.25
C LEU A 37 8.52 -1.83 4.60
N ALA A 38 8.93 -1.99 3.34
CA ALA A 38 9.61 -0.94 2.60
C ALA A 38 8.76 0.33 2.54
N TYR A 39 7.46 0.21 2.23
CA TYR A 39 6.54 1.34 2.20
C TYR A 39 6.41 2.01 3.57
N PHE A 40 5.99 1.26 4.60
CA PHE A 40 5.71 1.84 5.92
C PHE A 40 6.95 2.31 6.67
N LEU A 41 8.11 1.73 6.41
CA LEU A 41 9.37 2.14 7.04
C LEU A 41 10.18 3.12 6.17
N THR A 42 9.65 3.55 5.02
CA THR A 42 10.35 4.40 4.06
C THR A 42 11.77 3.88 3.72
N LYS A 43 11.88 2.55 3.57
CA LYS A 43 13.14 1.88 3.26
C LYS A 43 13.12 1.37 1.82
N PRO A 44 14.30 1.24 1.19
CA PRO A 44 14.37 0.59 -0.12
C PRO A 44 13.86 -0.86 -0.04
N ILE A 45 13.20 -1.30 -1.11
CA ILE A 45 12.89 -2.72 -1.30
C ILE A 45 14.21 -3.51 -1.39
N THR A 46 14.21 -4.76 -0.94
CA THR A 46 15.41 -5.61 -0.95
C THR A 46 15.34 -6.74 -1.97
N ILE A 47 14.13 -7.11 -2.39
CA ILE A 47 13.90 -8.17 -3.38
C ILE A 47 13.53 -7.54 -4.73
N TYR A 48 14.51 -7.51 -5.64
CA TYR A 48 14.35 -6.98 -7.00
C TYR A 48 14.09 -8.08 -8.03
N GLY A 49 13.37 -7.76 -9.10
CA GLY A 49 12.94 -8.71 -10.14
C GLY A 49 14.08 -9.45 -10.84
N VAL A 50 15.23 -8.81 -10.99
CA VAL A 50 16.43 -9.41 -11.57
C VAL A 50 16.95 -10.63 -10.79
N ASN A 51 16.59 -10.73 -9.52
CA ASN A 51 17.00 -11.81 -8.63
C ASN A 51 15.94 -12.90 -8.45
N VAL A 52 14.79 -12.81 -9.14
CA VAL A 52 13.66 -13.73 -8.99
C VAL A 52 13.61 -14.69 -10.17
N ALA A 53 13.94 -15.95 -9.90
CA ALA A 53 13.82 -17.05 -10.84
C ALA A 53 12.82 -18.13 -10.37
N THR A 54 12.08 -17.83 -9.28
CA THR A 54 11.06 -18.71 -8.72
C THR A 54 9.74 -18.48 -9.44
N SER A 55 9.05 -19.57 -9.81
CA SER A 55 7.71 -19.53 -10.38
C SER A 55 6.68 -19.03 -9.37
N LEU A 56 5.54 -18.59 -9.88
CA LEU A 56 4.37 -18.27 -9.05
C LEU A 56 3.78 -19.55 -8.44
N PRO A 57 3.16 -19.47 -7.26
CA PRO A 57 2.52 -20.62 -6.62
C PRO A 57 1.39 -21.20 -7.46
N GLY A 58 1.13 -22.47 -7.28
CA GLY A 58 -0.06 -23.12 -7.80
C GLY A 58 -1.29 -22.95 -6.90
N THR A 59 -2.36 -23.66 -7.25
CA THR A 59 -3.59 -23.72 -6.47
C THR A 59 -3.39 -24.48 -5.15
N ASP A 60 -4.29 -24.30 -4.19
CA ASP A 60 -4.29 -25.10 -2.95
C ASP A 60 -4.56 -26.58 -3.24
N ALA A 61 -5.38 -26.86 -4.25
CA ALA A 61 -5.61 -28.22 -4.72
C ALA A 61 -4.29 -28.86 -5.24
N SER A 62 -3.50 -28.13 -6.05
CA SER A 62 -2.21 -28.67 -6.53
C SER A 62 -1.23 -28.94 -5.39
N LEU A 63 -1.21 -28.11 -4.34
CA LEU A 63 -0.41 -28.38 -3.14
C LEU A 63 -0.92 -29.60 -2.38
N ALA A 64 -2.23 -29.70 -2.15
CA ALA A 64 -2.84 -30.80 -1.40
C ALA A 64 -2.64 -32.16 -2.09
N TYR A 65 -2.86 -32.20 -3.40
CA TYR A 65 -2.75 -33.43 -4.20
C TYR A 65 -1.33 -33.71 -4.74
N ARG A 66 -0.38 -32.80 -4.44
CA ARG A 66 1.02 -32.90 -4.91
C ARG A 66 1.12 -32.91 -6.43
N GLU A 67 0.34 -32.10 -7.10
CA GLU A 67 0.32 -31.95 -8.54
C GLU A 67 1.36 -30.94 -9.03
N PRO A 68 1.93 -31.12 -10.23
CA PRO A 68 2.83 -30.10 -10.79
C PRO A 68 2.08 -28.81 -11.09
N THR A 69 2.73 -27.68 -10.84
CA THR A 69 2.20 -26.37 -11.18
C THR A 69 2.53 -25.98 -12.62
N ARG A 70 1.83 -24.99 -13.17
CA ARG A 70 2.07 -24.50 -14.53
C ARG A 70 3.39 -23.79 -14.75
N GLY A 71 4.15 -23.50 -13.68
CA GLY A 71 5.44 -22.83 -13.76
C GLY A 71 5.37 -21.38 -14.28
N LEU A 72 4.23 -20.70 -14.08
CA LEU A 72 4.08 -19.30 -14.45
C LEU A 72 5.04 -18.41 -13.65
N THR A 73 5.51 -17.34 -14.28
CA THR A 73 6.38 -16.33 -13.67
C THR A 73 5.68 -14.96 -13.65
N LEU A 74 6.29 -13.98 -12.99
CA LEU A 74 5.83 -12.58 -13.04
C LEU A 74 5.72 -12.05 -14.48
N GLN A 75 6.55 -12.52 -15.39
CA GLN A 75 6.56 -12.08 -16.78
C GLN A 75 5.47 -12.75 -17.59
N THR A 76 5.22 -14.05 -17.36
CA THR A 76 4.33 -14.86 -18.20
C THR A 76 2.86 -14.82 -17.75
N ILE A 77 2.57 -14.43 -16.52
CA ILE A 77 1.17 -14.38 -16.02
C ILE A 77 0.29 -13.41 -16.80
N SER A 78 0.81 -12.28 -17.26
CA SER A 78 0.04 -11.27 -18.01
C SER A 78 -0.38 -11.78 -19.41
N SER A 79 0.31 -12.79 -19.94
CA SER A 79 -0.02 -13.43 -21.21
C SER A 79 -0.75 -14.78 -21.03
N PHE A 80 -1.13 -15.12 -19.81
CA PHE A 80 -1.86 -16.36 -19.55
C PHE A 80 -3.30 -16.27 -20.09
N THR A 81 -3.64 -17.18 -20.99
CA THR A 81 -4.95 -17.23 -21.69
C THR A 81 -5.88 -18.32 -21.16
N GLY A 82 -5.45 -19.10 -20.16
CA GLY A 82 -6.27 -20.11 -19.51
C GLY A 82 -7.28 -19.53 -18.52
N PHE A 83 -8.08 -20.38 -17.92
CA PHE A 83 -9.05 -19.95 -16.90
C PHE A 83 -8.34 -19.63 -15.57
N PRO A 84 -8.77 -18.56 -14.87
CA PRO A 84 -8.20 -18.23 -13.55
C PRO A 84 -8.26 -19.39 -12.54
N SER A 85 -9.28 -20.26 -12.64
CA SER A 85 -9.41 -21.45 -11.78
C SER A 85 -8.26 -22.46 -11.94
N GLU A 86 -7.55 -22.45 -13.07
CA GLU A 86 -6.44 -23.35 -13.31
C GLU A 86 -5.17 -23.00 -12.52
N ILE A 87 -5.01 -21.75 -12.17
CA ILE A 87 -3.83 -21.24 -11.46
C ILE A 87 -4.16 -20.65 -10.09
N GLY A 88 -5.43 -20.42 -9.79
CA GLY A 88 -5.89 -19.77 -8.56
C GLY A 88 -5.70 -18.27 -8.56
N ILE A 89 -6.16 -17.61 -7.50
CA ILE A 89 -6.10 -16.14 -7.36
C ILE A 89 -4.73 -15.65 -6.88
N LEU A 90 -3.97 -16.46 -6.15
CA LEU A 90 -2.72 -16.07 -5.51
C LEU A 90 -1.67 -15.53 -6.49
N PRO A 91 -1.46 -16.12 -7.69
CA PRO A 91 -0.57 -15.54 -8.70
C PRO A 91 -0.93 -14.13 -9.12
N TYR A 92 -2.22 -13.82 -9.24
CA TYR A 92 -2.70 -12.47 -9.59
C TYR A 92 -2.49 -11.48 -8.45
N LEU A 93 -2.74 -11.89 -7.21
CA LEU A 93 -2.43 -11.08 -6.03
C LEU A 93 -0.92 -10.79 -5.94
N ILE A 94 -0.06 -11.79 -6.15
CA ILE A 94 1.39 -11.62 -6.14
C ILE A 94 1.83 -10.60 -7.19
N LYS A 95 1.32 -10.70 -8.40
CA LYS A 95 1.65 -9.74 -9.47
C LYS A 95 1.17 -8.33 -9.12
N THR A 96 0.02 -8.21 -8.49
CA THR A 96 -0.51 -6.93 -8.00
C THR A 96 0.40 -6.34 -6.91
N VAL A 97 0.80 -7.13 -5.90
CA VAL A 97 1.75 -6.71 -4.86
C VAL A 97 3.09 -6.29 -5.47
N TRP A 98 3.51 -6.98 -6.53
CA TRP A 98 4.74 -6.60 -7.23
C TRP A 98 4.65 -5.19 -7.80
N HIS A 99 3.62 -4.87 -8.57
CA HIS A 99 3.42 -3.54 -9.14
C HIS A 99 3.20 -2.48 -8.06
N TRP A 100 2.42 -2.80 -7.02
CA TRP A 100 2.21 -1.93 -5.87
C TRP A 100 3.54 -1.56 -5.21
N GLY A 101 4.42 -2.55 -4.99
CA GLY A 101 5.74 -2.33 -4.41
C GLY A 101 6.66 -1.49 -5.29
N ASP A 102 6.62 -1.67 -6.61
CA ASP A 102 7.42 -0.89 -7.55
C ASP A 102 6.99 0.60 -7.57
N ILE A 103 5.68 0.87 -7.45
CA ILE A 103 5.14 2.23 -7.32
C ILE A 103 5.51 2.84 -5.96
N SER A 104 5.39 2.07 -4.89
CA SER A 104 5.75 2.50 -3.54
C SER A 104 7.23 2.87 -3.41
N ASP A 105 8.11 2.10 -4.05
CA ASP A 105 9.55 2.36 -4.07
C ASP A 105 9.90 3.67 -4.82
N LEU A 106 9.18 3.98 -5.90
CA LEU A 106 9.33 5.27 -6.57
C LEU A 106 8.95 6.44 -5.66
N ASN A 107 7.82 6.33 -4.99
CA ASN A 107 7.35 7.38 -4.09
C ASN A 107 8.32 7.56 -2.91
N ALA A 108 8.82 6.47 -2.30
CA ALA A 108 9.79 6.51 -1.21
C ALA A 108 11.12 7.15 -1.61
N ARG A 109 11.49 7.13 -2.89
CA ARG A 109 12.68 7.79 -3.42
C ARG A 109 12.45 9.26 -3.82
N ASN A 110 11.29 9.82 -3.51
CA ASN A 110 10.93 11.19 -3.91
C ASN A 110 11.11 11.42 -5.43
N HIS A 111 10.72 10.44 -6.25
CA HIS A 111 10.96 10.47 -7.70
C HIS A 111 10.45 11.77 -8.35
N ARG A 112 9.35 12.34 -7.83
CA ARG A 112 8.79 13.61 -8.28
C ARG A 112 9.82 14.73 -8.31
N PHE A 113 10.77 14.76 -7.37
CA PHE A 113 11.80 15.77 -7.26
C PHE A 113 13.12 15.35 -7.91
N THR A 114 13.29 14.06 -8.19
CA THR A 114 14.53 13.49 -8.75
C THR A 114 14.40 13.14 -10.23
N ASP A 115 13.19 12.84 -10.71
CA ASP A 115 12.94 12.62 -12.14
C ASP A 115 12.87 13.98 -12.86
N LYS A 116 13.68 14.12 -13.91
CA LYS A 116 13.73 15.34 -14.72
C LYS A 116 12.67 15.36 -15.81
N LEU A 117 11.95 14.25 -15.98
CA LEU A 117 10.93 14.10 -17.00
C LEU A 117 9.54 14.38 -16.41
N ALA A 118 8.66 14.95 -17.22
CA ALA A 118 7.27 15.13 -16.81
C ALA A 118 6.59 13.77 -16.54
N PRO A 119 5.64 13.68 -15.62
CA PRO A 119 4.91 12.43 -15.33
C PRO A 119 4.16 11.89 -16.55
N THR A 120 3.84 12.75 -17.53
CA THR A 120 3.22 12.37 -18.82
C THR A 120 4.22 11.89 -19.85
N ASP A 121 5.52 12.08 -19.64
CA ASP A 121 6.55 11.59 -20.56
C ASP A 121 6.66 10.06 -20.44
N ALA A 122 6.52 9.36 -21.56
CA ALA A 122 6.60 7.90 -21.61
C ALA A 122 7.95 7.32 -21.12
N LEU A 123 9.01 8.13 -21.10
CA LEU A 123 10.32 7.74 -20.60
C LEU A 123 10.49 7.99 -19.10
N SER A 124 9.58 8.74 -18.46
CA SER A 124 9.62 8.95 -17.01
C SER A 124 9.42 7.62 -16.26
N GLN A 125 10.07 7.48 -15.12
CA GLN A 125 9.90 6.30 -14.29
C GLN A 125 8.46 6.21 -13.77
N PHE A 126 7.84 7.35 -13.47
CA PHE A 126 6.45 7.43 -13.07
C PHE A 126 5.53 6.85 -14.14
N SER A 127 5.60 7.38 -15.38
CA SER A 127 4.76 6.93 -16.48
C SER A 127 4.90 5.42 -16.72
N GLN A 128 6.13 4.91 -16.73
CA GLN A 128 6.40 3.49 -16.96
C GLN A 128 5.77 2.58 -15.88
N ARG A 129 5.88 2.97 -14.58
CA ARG A 129 5.29 2.17 -13.48
C ARG A 129 3.78 2.28 -13.44
N HIS A 130 3.26 3.49 -13.63
CA HIS A 130 1.83 3.76 -13.70
C HIS A 130 1.17 2.99 -14.85
N GLU A 131 1.75 3.05 -16.05
CA GLU A 131 1.27 2.33 -17.22
C GLU A 131 1.36 0.81 -17.04
N SER A 132 2.43 0.31 -16.42
CA SER A 132 2.57 -1.12 -16.10
C SER A 132 1.44 -1.62 -15.19
N MET A 133 1.05 -0.82 -14.18
CA MET A 133 -0.07 -1.16 -13.29
C MET A 133 -1.41 -1.08 -14.03
N LYS A 134 -1.59 -0.07 -14.89
CA LYS A 134 -2.79 0.10 -15.70
C LYS A 134 -2.97 -1.07 -16.66
N LEU A 135 -1.93 -1.44 -17.41
CA LEU A 135 -1.96 -2.58 -18.31
C LEU A 135 -2.22 -3.90 -17.56
N TRP A 136 -1.63 -4.06 -16.37
CA TRP A 136 -1.93 -5.20 -15.51
C TRP A 136 -3.41 -5.26 -15.15
N THR A 137 -3.99 -4.15 -14.70
CA THR A 137 -5.41 -4.08 -14.33
C THR A 137 -6.33 -4.38 -15.51
N LEU A 138 -5.99 -3.87 -16.71
CA LEU A 138 -6.74 -4.14 -17.93
C LEU A 138 -6.60 -5.60 -18.42
N SER A 139 -5.52 -6.27 -18.08
CA SER A 139 -5.29 -7.68 -18.46
C SER A 139 -6.07 -8.68 -17.60
N LEU A 140 -6.66 -8.24 -16.49
CA LEU A 140 -7.47 -9.10 -15.64
C LEU A 140 -8.73 -9.55 -16.38
N THR A 141 -9.01 -10.85 -16.37
CA THR A 141 -10.21 -11.43 -16.99
C THR A 141 -11.48 -10.90 -16.33
N PRO A 142 -12.65 -10.94 -17.02
CA PRO A 142 -13.91 -10.45 -16.45
C PRO A 142 -14.24 -11.03 -15.06
N SER A 143 -13.93 -12.29 -14.81
CA SER A 143 -14.15 -12.92 -13.49
C SER A 143 -13.22 -12.42 -12.39
N LEU A 144 -12.13 -11.74 -12.73
CA LEU A 144 -11.19 -11.13 -11.80
C LEU A 144 -11.40 -9.61 -11.67
N GLN A 145 -12.32 -9.00 -12.44
CA GLN A 145 -12.69 -7.60 -12.27
C GLN A 145 -13.58 -7.43 -11.04
N TRP A 146 -13.47 -6.26 -10.37
CA TRP A 146 -14.31 -5.97 -9.22
C TRP A 146 -15.77 -5.85 -9.62
N SER A 147 -16.61 -6.67 -9.02
CA SER A 147 -18.05 -6.52 -8.94
C SER A 147 -18.55 -7.25 -7.70
N HIS A 148 -19.75 -6.90 -7.21
CA HIS A 148 -20.34 -7.60 -6.07
C HIS A 148 -20.59 -9.09 -6.37
N GLU A 149 -20.94 -9.41 -7.61
CA GLU A 149 -21.12 -10.80 -8.07
C GLU A 149 -19.80 -11.57 -8.06
N ASN A 150 -18.74 -11.02 -8.65
CA ASN A 150 -17.42 -11.67 -8.66
C ASN A 150 -16.88 -11.82 -7.23
N TYR A 151 -17.07 -10.80 -6.37
CA TYR A 151 -16.70 -10.93 -4.97
C TYR A 151 -17.46 -12.10 -4.30
N ALA A 152 -18.79 -12.18 -4.47
CA ALA A 152 -19.58 -13.27 -3.90
C ALA A 152 -19.11 -14.65 -4.38
N ASN A 153 -18.78 -14.76 -5.67
CA ASN A 153 -18.23 -15.99 -6.27
C ASN A 153 -16.89 -16.36 -5.64
N HIS A 154 -15.93 -15.43 -5.58
CA HIS A 154 -14.62 -15.66 -4.96
C HIS A 154 -14.74 -15.97 -3.46
N SER A 155 -15.59 -15.26 -2.74
CA SER A 155 -15.83 -15.49 -1.32
C SER A 155 -16.42 -16.88 -1.07
N SER A 156 -17.36 -17.34 -1.90
CA SER A 156 -17.94 -18.68 -1.79
C SER A 156 -16.92 -19.80 -1.99
N LEU A 157 -15.90 -19.54 -2.81
CA LEU A 157 -14.78 -20.45 -3.07
C LEU A 157 -13.67 -20.36 -2.02
N GLY A 158 -13.82 -19.51 -0.99
CA GLY A 158 -12.81 -19.31 0.06
C GLY A 158 -11.69 -18.32 -0.30
N HIS A 159 -11.80 -17.61 -1.42
CA HIS A 159 -10.80 -16.68 -1.96
C HIS A 159 -11.19 -15.20 -1.78
N GLY A 160 -12.17 -14.90 -0.93
CA GLY A 160 -12.68 -13.54 -0.73
C GLY A 160 -11.61 -12.58 -0.24
N LYS A 161 -10.77 -12.98 0.72
CA LYS A 161 -9.68 -12.15 1.27
C LYS A 161 -8.66 -11.75 0.19
N GLU A 162 -8.22 -12.69 -0.61
CA GLU A 162 -7.24 -12.47 -1.68
C GLU A 162 -7.83 -11.57 -2.78
N PHE A 163 -9.10 -11.78 -3.13
CA PHE A 163 -9.81 -10.96 -4.11
C PHE A 163 -9.97 -9.53 -3.63
N VAL A 164 -10.41 -9.33 -2.38
CA VAL A 164 -10.50 -8.00 -1.75
C VAL A 164 -9.13 -7.34 -1.70
N ALA A 165 -8.12 -8.02 -1.17
CA ALA A 165 -6.76 -7.49 -1.06
C ALA A 165 -6.20 -7.07 -2.42
N MET A 166 -6.41 -7.85 -3.49
CA MET A 166 -5.97 -7.53 -4.84
C MET A 166 -6.57 -6.20 -5.31
N HIS A 167 -7.87 -6.00 -5.18
CA HIS A 167 -8.53 -4.78 -5.64
C HIS A 167 -8.21 -3.56 -4.80
N PHE A 168 -8.05 -3.72 -3.49
CA PHE A 168 -7.61 -2.65 -2.61
C PHE A 168 -6.19 -2.19 -2.95
N LEU A 169 -5.29 -3.14 -3.22
CA LEU A 169 -3.92 -2.85 -3.63
C LEU A 169 -3.85 -2.17 -4.99
N ILE A 170 -4.65 -2.60 -5.98
CA ILE A 170 -4.73 -1.93 -7.28
C ILE A 170 -5.06 -0.45 -7.10
N ARG A 171 -6.12 -0.15 -6.36
CA ARG A 171 -6.61 1.22 -6.18
C ARG A 171 -5.64 2.06 -5.33
N SER A 172 -5.13 1.51 -4.23
CA SER A 172 -4.16 2.22 -3.40
C SER A 172 -2.83 2.46 -4.13
N ALA A 173 -2.41 1.61 -5.06
CA ALA A 173 -1.23 1.84 -5.90
C ALA A 173 -1.40 3.12 -6.76
N PHE A 174 -2.57 3.30 -7.37
CA PHE A 174 -2.87 4.54 -8.09
C PHE A 174 -2.86 5.75 -7.15
N CYS A 175 -3.46 5.64 -5.97
CA CYS A 175 -3.40 6.73 -4.98
C CYS A 175 -1.96 7.06 -4.57
N ILE A 176 -1.11 6.07 -4.25
CA ILE A 176 0.31 6.30 -3.92
C ILE A 176 1.02 7.05 -5.04
N ALA A 177 0.82 6.63 -6.30
CA ALA A 177 1.44 7.25 -7.45
C ALA A 177 1.02 8.71 -7.61
N GLN A 178 -0.24 9.01 -7.39
CA GLN A 178 -0.88 10.27 -7.77
C GLN A 178 -1.01 11.28 -6.64
N GLN A 179 -1.01 10.84 -5.37
CA GLN A 179 -1.15 11.74 -4.21
C GLN A 179 -0.12 12.87 -4.19
N SER A 180 1.09 12.62 -4.69
CA SER A 180 2.13 13.64 -4.79
C SER A 180 1.82 14.76 -5.80
N TYR A 181 0.80 14.60 -6.64
CA TYR A 181 0.34 15.58 -7.63
C TYR A 181 -0.96 16.28 -7.21
N LEU A 182 -1.51 15.97 -6.04
CA LEU A 182 -2.66 16.70 -5.50
C LEU A 182 -2.29 18.17 -5.25
N PRO A 183 -3.15 19.14 -5.63
CA PRO A 183 -2.95 20.54 -5.31
C PRO A 183 -2.88 20.79 -3.81
N GLN A 184 -2.32 21.92 -3.40
CA GLN A 184 -2.37 22.37 -2.02
C GLN A 184 -3.82 22.66 -1.61
N LEU A 185 -4.08 22.65 -0.30
CA LEU A 185 -5.44 22.86 0.23
C LEU A 185 -6.03 24.24 -0.11
N ASP A 186 -5.19 25.26 -0.28
CA ASP A 186 -5.56 26.60 -0.71
C ASP A 186 -5.82 26.71 -2.22
N GLY A 187 -5.74 25.61 -2.96
CA GLY A 187 -5.89 25.58 -4.41
C GLY A 187 -4.66 26.05 -5.18
N SER A 188 -3.60 26.49 -4.50
CA SER A 188 -2.33 26.79 -5.16
C SER A 188 -1.67 25.50 -5.64
N SER A 189 -1.03 25.56 -6.80
CA SER A 189 -0.22 24.45 -7.26
C SER A 189 1.14 24.50 -6.57
N ILE A 190 1.54 23.45 -5.86
CA ILE A 190 2.91 23.30 -5.32
C ILE A 190 3.97 23.51 -6.40
N LEU A 191 3.57 23.42 -7.65
CA LEU A 191 4.43 23.44 -8.81
C LEU A 191 4.75 24.84 -9.30
N VAL A 192 4.15 25.90 -8.74
CA VAL A 192 4.42 27.30 -9.15
C VAL A 192 5.85 27.72 -8.81
N ASP A 193 6.44 27.17 -7.75
CA ASP A 193 7.79 27.54 -7.33
C ASP A 193 8.91 26.65 -7.88
N ILE A 194 8.56 25.55 -8.54
CA ILE A 194 9.53 24.71 -9.23
C ILE A 194 9.44 24.99 -10.75
N VAL A 195 9.72 26.21 -11.13
CA VAL A 195 10.18 26.48 -12.50
C VAL A 195 11.62 25.99 -12.55
N ASP A 196 11.75 24.76 -12.94
CA ASP A 196 13.02 24.12 -13.15
C ASP A 196 13.82 24.88 -14.23
N ALA A 197 15.15 24.73 -14.19
CA ALA A 197 16.11 25.27 -15.15
C ALA A 197 15.86 24.81 -16.61
N ALA A 198 14.90 23.93 -16.85
CA ALA A 198 14.48 23.41 -18.15
C ALA A 198 13.23 24.11 -18.71
N GLY A 199 12.64 25.09 -18.00
CA GLY A 199 11.49 25.87 -18.50
C GLY A 199 10.19 25.06 -18.56
N TRP A 200 10.08 23.96 -17.87
CA TRP A 200 8.85 23.19 -17.77
C TRP A 200 7.88 23.93 -16.86
N SER A 201 6.96 24.65 -17.50
CA SER A 201 5.74 25.08 -16.80
C SER A 201 4.96 23.82 -16.41
N LEU A 202 5.17 23.32 -15.23
CA LEU A 202 4.30 22.34 -14.55
C LEU A 202 2.90 22.93 -14.28
N LEU A 203 2.55 24.01 -14.95
CA LEU A 203 1.25 24.68 -14.98
C LEU A 203 0.14 23.83 -15.62
N HIS A 204 0.45 22.71 -16.24
CA HIS A 204 -0.57 21.72 -16.53
C HIS A 204 -0.83 20.93 -15.22
N ARG A 205 -1.78 21.47 -14.45
CA ARG A 205 -2.57 20.68 -13.54
C ARG A 205 -2.98 19.43 -14.31
N ASP A 206 -2.34 18.31 -14.01
CA ASP A 206 -2.70 17.06 -14.66
C ASP A 206 -4.00 16.58 -14.01
N SER A 207 -5.11 17.18 -14.47
CA SER A 207 -6.45 16.88 -13.95
C SER A 207 -6.74 15.38 -14.03
N GLU A 208 -6.18 14.68 -15.03
CA GLU A 208 -6.34 13.23 -15.16
C GLU A 208 -5.71 12.46 -13.99
N LEU A 209 -4.54 12.89 -13.49
CA LEU A 209 -3.91 12.26 -12.33
C LEU A 209 -4.72 12.53 -11.05
N VAL A 210 -5.20 13.76 -10.86
CA VAL A 210 -6.02 14.10 -9.70
C VAL A 210 -7.36 13.37 -9.75
N ASP A 211 -8.05 13.37 -10.90
CA ASP A 211 -9.31 12.65 -11.10
C ASP A 211 -9.16 11.15 -10.82
N ALA A 212 -8.09 10.55 -11.32
CA ALA A 212 -7.82 9.14 -11.09
C ALA A 212 -7.53 8.85 -9.60
N CYS A 213 -6.79 9.73 -8.91
CA CYS A 213 -6.54 9.61 -7.46
C CYS A 213 -7.86 9.65 -6.67
N VAL A 214 -8.69 10.66 -6.92
CA VAL A 214 -9.99 10.85 -6.29
C VAL A 214 -10.91 9.65 -6.56
N THR A 215 -11.03 9.24 -7.81
CA THR A 215 -11.87 8.10 -8.21
C THR A 215 -11.45 6.81 -7.51
N ASN A 216 -10.15 6.51 -7.44
CA ASN A 216 -9.66 5.29 -6.79
C ASN A 216 -9.85 5.34 -5.26
N ALA A 217 -9.69 6.51 -4.63
CA ALA A 217 -9.91 6.64 -3.19
C ALA A 217 -11.38 6.44 -2.82
N LEU A 218 -12.30 7.10 -3.53
CA LEU A 218 -13.74 6.96 -3.30
C LEU A 218 -14.22 5.52 -3.57
N ALA A 219 -13.79 4.92 -4.67
CA ALA A 219 -14.16 3.54 -4.98
C ALA A 219 -13.62 2.54 -3.95
N THR A 220 -12.45 2.79 -3.34
CA THR A 220 -11.94 1.95 -2.25
C THR A 220 -12.81 2.09 -0.99
N ALA A 221 -13.24 3.30 -0.66
CA ALA A 221 -14.14 3.55 0.47
C ALA A 221 -15.53 2.92 0.24
N GLU A 222 -16.07 2.99 -0.98
CA GLU A 222 -17.32 2.33 -1.37
C GLU A 222 -17.23 0.80 -1.25
N MET A 223 -16.14 0.21 -1.75
CA MET A 223 -15.88 -1.23 -1.58
C MET A 223 -15.82 -1.63 -0.11
N ALA A 224 -15.16 -0.83 0.74
CA ALA A 224 -15.06 -1.08 2.17
C ALA A 224 -16.42 -0.98 2.86
N ALA A 225 -17.22 0.04 2.51
CA ALA A 225 -18.59 0.20 3.01
C ALA A 225 -19.45 -1.01 2.65
N PHE A 226 -19.45 -1.43 1.39
CA PHE A 226 -20.17 -2.61 0.93
C PHE A 226 -19.81 -3.87 1.74
N LEU A 227 -18.53 -4.11 1.97
CA LEU A 227 -18.05 -5.30 2.66
C LEU A 227 -18.44 -5.29 4.15
N ILE A 228 -18.32 -4.15 4.82
CA ILE A 228 -18.67 -4.05 6.25
C ILE A 228 -20.18 -4.07 6.46
N GLU A 229 -20.97 -3.43 5.60
CA GLU A 229 -22.43 -3.44 5.66
C GLU A 229 -23.02 -4.82 5.35
N SER A 230 -22.40 -5.58 4.45
CA SER A 230 -22.77 -6.96 4.17
C SER A 230 -22.55 -7.89 5.37
N GLY A 231 -21.65 -7.53 6.30
CA GLY A 231 -21.40 -8.25 7.54
C GLY A 231 -20.86 -9.68 7.35
N GLY A 232 -20.80 -10.43 8.44
CA GLY A 232 -20.45 -11.85 8.40
C GLY A 232 -19.13 -12.16 7.69
N LYS A 233 -19.17 -13.02 6.66
CA LYS A 233 -17.99 -13.41 5.89
C LYS A 233 -17.39 -12.22 5.12
N ALA A 234 -18.18 -11.28 4.63
CA ALA A 234 -17.69 -10.12 3.90
C ALA A 234 -16.84 -9.21 4.78
N ALA A 235 -17.28 -8.93 5.99
CA ALA A 235 -16.48 -8.19 6.97
C ALA A 235 -15.19 -8.94 7.33
N SER A 236 -15.24 -10.27 7.46
CA SER A 236 -14.05 -11.11 7.69
C SER A 236 -13.10 -11.15 6.48
N ASP A 237 -13.61 -11.12 5.24
CA ASP A 237 -12.79 -11.08 4.05
C ASP A 237 -12.06 -9.73 3.89
N LEU A 238 -12.60 -8.65 4.47
CA LEU A 238 -11.94 -7.35 4.55
C LEU A 238 -10.76 -7.35 5.56
N GLU A 239 -10.79 -8.21 6.57
CA GLU A 239 -9.81 -8.23 7.65
C GLU A 239 -8.46 -8.79 7.19
N SER A 240 -7.66 -7.91 6.57
CA SER A 240 -6.30 -8.22 6.14
C SER A 240 -5.39 -7.01 6.29
N ILE A 241 -4.09 -7.25 6.51
CA ILE A 241 -3.07 -6.18 6.59
C ILE A 241 -3.01 -5.36 5.29
N TRP A 242 -3.28 -5.98 4.14
CA TRP A 242 -3.28 -5.32 2.83
C TRP A 242 -4.47 -4.40 2.64
N ALA A 243 -5.65 -4.84 3.07
CA ALA A 243 -6.82 -3.98 3.08
C ALA A 243 -6.61 -2.81 4.05
N ALA A 244 -6.11 -3.07 5.25
CA ALA A 244 -5.82 -2.03 6.24
C ALA A 244 -4.80 -1.00 5.70
N ALA A 245 -3.70 -1.45 5.08
CA ALA A 245 -2.72 -0.58 4.44
C ALA A 245 -3.35 0.28 3.34
N SER A 246 -4.17 -0.33 2.49
CA SER A 246 -4.84 0.38 1.40
C SER A 246 -5.84 1.41 1.90
N LEU A 247 -6.64 1.08 2.92
CA LEU A 247 -7.57 2.01 3.58
C LEU A 247 -6.84 3.20 4.21
N PHE A 248 -5.71 2.92 4.87
CA PHE A 248 -4.85 3.97 5.42
C PHE A 248 -4.33 4.92 4.33
N ILE A 249 -3.85 4.38 3.20
CA ILE A 249 -3.32 5.16 2.08
C ILE A 249 -4.39 6.05 1.47
N VAL A 250 -5.57 5.51 1.15
CA VAL A 250 -6.62 6.28 0.49
C VAL A 250 -7.24 7.34 1.39
N SER A 251 -7.16 7.16 2.72
CA SER A 251 -7.65 8.13 3.71
C SER A 251 -7.04 9.52 3.54
N ASN A 252 -5.78 9.61 3.11
CA ASN A 252 -5.15 10.90 2.83
C ASN A 252 -5.85 11.65 1.69
N THR A 253 -6.20 10.96 0.61
CA THR A 253 -6.95 11.56 -0.51
C THR A 253 -8.37 11.96 -0.09
N LEU A 254 -9.04 11.13 0.72
CA LEU A 254 -10.38 11.46 1.24
C LEU A 254 -10.35 12.71 2.12
N LEU A 255 -9.33 12.87 2.96
CA LEU A 255 -9.14 14.10 3.75
C LEU A 255 -8.83 15.30 2.86
N TRP A 256 -7.99 15.13 1.83
CA TRP A 256 -7.72 16.20 0.88
C TRP A 256 -9.01 16.69 0.20
N ILE A 257 -9.91 15.80 -0.22
CA ILE A 257 -11.21 16.17 -0.81
C ILE A 257 -12.05 16.97 0.20
N GLN A 258 -12.12 16.53 1.46
CA GLN A 258 -12.95 17.18 2.49
C GLN A 258 -12.52 18.61 2.79
N TYR A 259 -11.24 18.91 2.71
CA TYR A 259 -10.65 20.18 3.12
C TYR A 259 -10.05 20.99 1.97
N SER A 260 -10.21 20.53 0.71
CA SER A 260 -9.73 21.25 -0.46
C SER A 260 -10.64 22.44 -0.80
N ASN A 261 -10.04 23.60 -1.05
CA ASN A 261 -10.72 24.76 -1.62
C ASN A 261 -10.79 24.73 -3.15
N ASP A 262 -10.41 23.62 -3.76
CA ASP A 262 -10.43 23.45 -5.19
C ASP A 262 -11.86 23.48 -5.75
N ALA A 263 -12.12 24.32 -6.77
CA ALA A 263 -13.44 24.51 -7.33
C ALA A 263 -14.06 23.23 -7.96
N GLN A 264 -13.21 22.32 -8.43
CA GLN A 264 -13.64 21.06 -9.06
C GLN A 264 -13.96 19.99 -8.00
N TYR A 265 -13.12 19.89 -6.95
CA TYR A 265 -13.20 18.83 -5.94
C TYR A 265 -13.87 19.27 -4.66
N GLY A 266 -13.99 20.58 -4.40
CA GLY A 266 -14.65 21.16 -3.22
C GLY A 266 -16.18 21.25 -3.33
N ASN A 267 -16.84 20.47 -4.19
CA ASN A 267 -18.28 20.45 -4.26
C ASN A 267 -18.92 19.64 -3.13
N ALA A 268 -20.07 20.12 -2.62
CA ALA A 268 -20.73 19.55 -1.44
C ALA A 268 -21.03 18.04 -1.53
N LYS A 269 -21.32 17.53 -2.73
CA LYS A 269 -21.60 16.10 -2.93
C LYS A 269 -20.35 15.28 -2.72
N LEU A 270 -19.25 15.67 -3.35
CA LEU A 270 -17.97 14.95 -3.29
C LEU A 270 -17.38 14.98 -1.87
N ILE A 271 -17.49 16.17 -1.21
CA ILE A 271 -17.09 16.31 0.20
C ILE A 271 -17.86 15.33 1.08
N ALA A 272 -19.19 15.27 0.94
CA ALA A 272 -20.03 14.37 1.72
C ALA A 272 -19.73 12.88 1.44
N GLU A 273 -19.39 12.52 0.20
CA GLU A 273 -18.95 11.16 -0.14
C GLU A 273 -17.59 10.83 0.50
N ALA A 274 -16.64 11.75 0.44
CA ALA A 274 -15.32 11.58 1.06
C ALA A 274 -15.40 11.51 2.60
N GLU A 275 -16.27 12.31 3.22
CA GLU A 275 -16.50 12.30 4.67
C GLU A 275 -17.07 10.94 5.11
N ARG A 276 -18.14 10.48 4.45
CA ARG A 276 -18.70 9.15 4.75
C ARG A 276 -17.66 8.04 4.56
N GLY A 277 -16.89 8.09 3.47
CA GLY A 277 -15.84 7.12 3.20
C GLY A 277 -14.77 7.10 4.28
N PHE A 278 -14.31 8.26 4.72
CA PHE A 278 -13.32 8.38 5.79
C PHE A 278 -13.86 7.89 7.14
N ASP A 279 -15.11 8.25 7.49
CA ASP A 279 -15.75 7.77 8.72
C ASP A 279 -15.96 6.25 8.70
N THR A 280 -16.31 5.68 7.54
CA THR A 280 -16.36 4.22 7.36
C THR A 280 -14.99 3.58 7.62
N ILE A 281 -13.91 4.16 7.11
CA ILE A 281 -12.55 3.65 7.34
C ILE A 281 -12.19 3.74 8.83
N LEU A 282 -12.48 4.85 9.50
CA LEU A 282 -12.27 4.98 10.94
C LEU A 282 -13.04 3.92 11.72
N HIS A 283 -14.28 3.65 11.33
CA HIS A 283 -15.10 2.61 11.95
C HIS A 283 -14.46 1.22 11.77
N ILE A 284 -14.06 0.87 10.54
CA ILE A 284 -13.40 -0.41 10.24
C ILE A 284 -12.11 -0.55 11.05
N MET A 285 -11.26 0.48 11.09
CA MET A 285 -10.03 0.46 11.88
C MET A 285 -10.30 0.31 13.38
N SER A 286 -11.41 0.87 13.90
CA SER A 286 -11.80 0.72 15.29
C SER A 286 -12.29 -0.71 15.62
N LEU A 287 -12.91 -1.41 14.68
CA LEU A 287 -13.28 -2.82 14.85
C LEU A 287 -12.05 -3.73 14.98
N TRP A 288 -10.94 -3.34 14.37
CA TRP A 288 -9.67 -4.08 14.45
C TRP A 288 -8.80 -3.65 15.63
N GLU A 289 -9.27 -2.71 16.46
CA GLU A 289 -8.56 -2.29 17.67
C GLU A 289 -8.36 -3.49 18.59
N GLY A 290 -7.11 -3.77 18.95
CA GLY A 290 -6.76 -4.94 19.75
C GLY A 290 -6.51 -6.24 18.96
N HIS A 291 -6.93 -6.35 17.70
CA HIS A 291 -6.57 -7.49 16.85
C HIS A 291 -5.10 -7.41 16.40
N TRP A 292 -4.66 -6.20 16.01
CA TRP A 292 -3.27 -5.94 15.60
C TRP A 292 -2.70 -4.77 16.39
N SER A 293 -1.47 -4.86 16.84
CA SER A 293 -0.80 -3.74 17.52
C SER A 293 -0.70 -2.48 16.63
N ALA A 294 -0.62 -2.65 15.30
CA ALA A 294 -0.57 -1.56 14.36
C ALA A 294 -1.93 -0.84 14.16
N SER A 295 -3.07 -1.51 14.41
CA SER A 295 -4.39 -0.92 14.15
C SER A 295 -4.66 0.31 15.02
N ASN A 296 -4.27 0.27 16.30
CA ASN A 296 -4.42 1.40 17.22
C ASN A 296 -3.56 2.60 16.76
N GLN A 297 -2.35 2.33 16.29
CA GLN A 297 -1.47 3.39 15.79
C GLN A 297 -2.04 4.02 14.53
N TRP A 298 -2.51 3.21 13.58
CA TRP A 298 -3.11 3.71 12.35
C TRP A 298 -4.39 4.49 12.63
N LEU A 299 -5.25 4.01 13.51
CA LEU A 299 -6.46 4.73 13.91
C LEU A 299 -6.13 6.09 14.53
N ASN A 300 -5.16 6.15 15.45
CA ASN A 300 -4.73 7.39 16.08
C ASN A 300 -4.09 8.34 15.05
N THR A 301 -3.29 7.81 14.10
CA THR A 301 -2.71 8.61 13.03
C THR A 301 -3.78 9.19 12.12
N LEU A 302 -4.81 8.43 11.73
CA LEU A 302 -5.90 8.94 10.91
C LEU A 302 -6.69 10.05 11.62
N ARG A 303 -6.93 9.91 12.93
CA ARG A 303 -7.56 10.97 13.74
C ARG A 303 -6.70 12.23 13.80
N ALA A 304 -5.39 12.07 13.99
CA ALA A 304 -4.44 13.20 13.98
C ALA A 304 -4.37 13.86 12.60
N MET A 305 -4.32 13.09 11.52
CA MET A 305 -4.35 13.61 10.15
C MET A 305 -5.61 14.46 9.91
N ARG A 306 -6.80 13.98 10.30
CA ARG A 306 -8.04 14.78 10.17
C ARG A 306 -7.97 16.08 10.94
N ALA A 307 -7.42 16.06 12.16
CA ALA A 307 -7.24 17.28 12.96
C ALA A 307 -6.30 18.27 12.28
N MET A 308 -5.18 17.79 11.70
CA MET A 308 -4.22 18.64 10.97
C MET A 308 -4.83 19.25 9.71
N TYR A 309 -5.54 18.46 8.89
CA TYR A 309 -6.22 18.96 7.70
C TYR A 309 -7.25 20.03 8.05
N ARG A 310 -8.03 19.81 9.14
CA ARG A 310 -9.00 20.78 9.64
C ARG A 310 -8.33 22.07 10.11
N ALA A 311 -7.25 21.98 10.87
CA ALA A 311 -6.52 23.14 11.35
C ALA A 311 -5.92 23.95 10.19
N ALA A 312 -5.35 23.29 9.19
CA ALA A 312 -4.84 23.92 7.98
C ALA A 312 -5.97 24.64 7.20
N TYR A 313 -7.13 23.99 7.05
CA TYR A 313 -8.30 24.59 6.38
C TYR A 313 -8.84 25.83 7.11
N LEU A 314 -8.83 25.83 8.46
CA LEU A 314 -9.30 26.94 9.28
C LEU A 314 -8.25 28.07 9.45
N GLY A 315 -7.03 27.91 8.94
CA GLY A 315 -5.93 28.87 9.12
C GLY A 315 -5.39 28.93 10.56
N GLU A 316 -5.66 27.91 11.39
CA GLU A 316 -5.24 27.89 12.80
C GLU A 316 -3.75 27.58 12.97
N VAL A 317 -3.10 27.06 11.93
CA VAL A 317 -1.68 26.65 11.97
C VAL A 317 -0.74 27.87 12.13
N ASP A 318 -1.09 29.03 11.57
CA ASP A 318 -0.26 30.24 11.68
C ASP A 318 -0.19 30.83 13.11
N GLN A 319 -1.20 30.59 13.94
CA GLN A 319 -1.24 31.13 15.29
C GLN A 319 -0.34 30.37 16.27
N THR A 320 -0.16 29.07 16.08
CA THR A 320 0.69 28.24 16.94
C THR A 320 2.17 28.50 16.69
N LEU A 321 2.58 28.66 15.43
CA LEU A 321 3.95 29.01 15.05
C LEU A 321 4.32 30.46 15.45
N ALA A 322 3.36 31.42 15.42
CA ALA A 322 3.57 32.77 15.85
C ALA A 322 3.70 32.91 17.40
N SER A 323 3.04 32.03 18.17
CA SER A 323 3.14 32.03 19.63
C SER A 323 4.44 31.42 20.15
N GLU A 324 5.04 30.48 19.44
CA GLU A 324 6.36 29.93 19.79
C GLU A 324 7.53 30.84 19.41
N ALA A 325 7.32 31.78 18.49
CA ALA A 325 8.33 32.78 18.11
C ALA A 325 8.51 33.92 19.14
N SER A 326 7.69 33.97 20.18
CA SER A 326 7.71 35.06 21.20
C SER A 326 8.46 34.69 22.50
N VAL A 327 9.42 33.73 22.47
CA VAL A 327 10.30 33.46 23.62
C VAL A 327 11.53 34.39 23.60
N PRO A 328 11.89 35.02 24.74
CA PRO A 328 12.90 36.10 24.77
C PRO A 328 14.31 35.64 24.47
N SER A 329 15.02 36.49 23.77
CA SER A 329 16.44 36.36 23.37
C SER A 329 17.36 36.04 24.54
N CYS A 330 18.03 34.90 24.53
CA CYS A 330 19.31 34.68 25.19
C CYS A 330 20.39 34.40 24.14
N SER A 331 21.55 35.01 24.35
CA SER A 331 22.70 35.22 23.49
C SER A 331 23.34 33.95 22.85
N PRO A 332 24.18 34.14 21.83
CA PRO A 332 24.58 33.05 20.95
C PRO A 332 25.84 32.32 21.37
N GLU A 333 25.85 31.01 21.35
CA GLU A 333 27.08 30.26 21.13
C GLU A 333 26.85 28.96 20.35
N SER A 334 27.68 28.84 19.32
CA SER A 334 28.15 27.65 18.58
C SER A 334 27.18 26.82 17.72
N SER A 335 27.35 27.06 16.42
CA SER A 335 27.44 26.12 15.28
C SER A 335 26.85 24.71 15.43
N SER A 336 25.66 24.50 14.88
CA SER A 336 25.33 23.30 14.13
C SER A 336 24.20 23.65 13.13
N SER A 337 24.41 23.29 11.87
CA SER A 337 23.53 23.50 10.74
C SER A 337 22.13 22.98 11.03
N LYS A 338 21.21 23.88 11.44
CA LYS A 338 19.79 23.58 11.53
C LYS A 338 19.16 23.88 10.17
N TYR A 339 18.72 22.82 9.50
CA TYR A 339 17.81 22.93 8.37
C TYR A 339 16.57 23.71 8.81
N ARG A 340 16.38 24.87 8.22
CA ARG A 340 15.23 25.73 8.44
C ARG A 340 14.27 25.49 7.29
N PRO A 341 13.06 24.91 7.52
CA PRO A 341 12.06 24.81 6.46
C PRO A 341 11.72 26.20 5.94
N ARG A 342 11.65 26.37 4.63
CA ARG A 342 11.18 27.63 4.03
C ARG A 342 9.66 27.69 4.17
N PRO A 343 9.07 28.88 4.39
CA PRO A 343 7.63 29.09 4.27
C PRO A 343 7.26 28.82 2.80
N GLY A 344 6.42 27.84 2.56
CA GLY A 344 6.02 27.39 1.22
C GLY A 344 6.01 25.87 1.05
N ASP A 345 6.68 25.11 1.91
CA ASP A 345 6.66 23.64 1.88
C ASP A 345 5.36 23.12 2.53
N GLY A 346 4.22 23.56 2.01
CA GLY A 346 2.87 23.22 2.50
C GLY A 346 2.41 21.80 2.14
N PHE A 347 3.35 20.91 1.81
CA PHE A 347 3.08 19.49 1.81
C PHE A 347 3.25 19.01 3.25
N ILE A 348 2.18 18.45 3.82
CA ILE A 348 2.35 17.54 4.93
C ILE A 348 3.00 16.30 4.28
N SER A 349 4.31 16.35 4.11
CA SER A 349 5.12 15.18 3.81
C SER A 349 4.76 14.16 4.88
N LEU A 350 4.67 12.89 4.51
CA LEU A 350 4.63 11.80 5.50
C LEU A 350 5.77 11.94 6.52
N ASP A 351 6.85 12.66 6.16
CA ASP A 351 7.96 13.02 7.05
C ASP A 351 7.60 14.11 8.06
N ALA A 352 6.56 14.93 7.80
CA ALA A 352 6.05 15.94 8.73
C ALA A 352 5.02 15.37 9.73
N ILE A 353 4.69 14.08 9.63
CA ILE A 353 3.96 13.35 10.67
C ILE A 353 4.99 12.63 11.55
N PRO A 354 5.53 13.31 12.61
CA PRO A 354 6.55 12.70 13.48
C PRO A 354 6.09 11.35 14.04
N THR A 355 4.78 11.24 14.28
CA THR A 355 4.15 10.07 14.86
C THR A 355 4.18 8.82 13.99
N LEU A 356 4.10 8.92 12.65
CA LEU A 356 4.15 7.72 11.80
C LEU A 356 5.57 7.19 11.69
N SER A 357 6.53 8.07 11.38
CA SER A 357 7.96 7.69 11.31
C SER A 357 8.49 7.25 12.68
N GLU A 358 8.10 7.93 13.78
CA GLU A 358 8.50 7.56 15.14
C GLU A 358 7.78 6.31 15.64
N SER A 359 6.49 6.15 15.37
CA SER A 359 5.74 4.94 15.73
C SER A 359 6.25 3.71 14.97
N LEU A 360 6.60 3.87 13.70
CA LEU A 360 7.21 2.79 12.92
C LEU A 360 8.69 2.58 13.27
N ARG A 361 9.43 3.63 13.66
CA ARG A 361 10.78 3.50 14.25
C ARG A 361 10.73 2.81 15.61
N PHE A 362 9.71 3.06 16.43
CA PHE A 362 9.50 2.35 17.68
C PHE A 362 9.27 0.85 17.44
N LEU A 363 8.49 0.46 16.43
CA LEU A 363 8.32 -0.94 16.02
C LEU A 363 9.63 -1.57 15.50
N ALA A 364 10.53 -0.76 14.94
CA ALA A 364 11.80 -1.21 14.40
C ALA A 364 12.96 -1.15 15.43
N SER A 365 12.85 -0.27 16.44
CA SER A 365 13.90 -0.05 17.46
C SER A 365 13.63 -0.79 18.77
N ASP A 366 12.40 -1.24 19.00
CA ASP A 366 12.09 -2.07 20.16
C ASP A 366 12.60 -3.50 19.91
N THR A 367 13.90 -3.68 20.13
CA THR A 367 14.56 -4.99 20.15
C THR A 367 14.03 -5.89 21.26
N SER A 368 13.17 -5.38 22.14
CA SER A 368 12.43 -6.14 23.16
C SER A 368 11.12 -6.74 22.60
N VAL A 369 10.75 -6.44 21.34
CA VAL A 369 9.65 -7.14 20.67
C VAL A 369 10.06 -8.60 20.54
N GLU A 370 9.56 -9.39 21.49
CA GLU A 370 9.78 -10.83 21.50
C GLU A 370 9.52 -11.44 20.12
N PRO A 371 10.34 -12.39 19.69
CA PRO A 371 10.13 -13.13 18.43
C PRO A 371 8.69 -13.63 18.25
N LYS A 372 7.96 -13.88 19.34
CA LYS A 372 6.55 -14.23 19.37
C LYS A 372 5.61 -13.16 18.80
N ARG A 373 5.94 -11.87 18.91
CA ARG A 373 5.10 -10.80 18.31
C ARG A 373 5.31 -10.67 16.80
N LEU A 374 6.52 -10.83 16.33
CA LEU A 374 6.79 -10.98 14.89
C LEU A 374 6.12 -12.26 14.35
N GLN A 375 6.12 -13.34 15.12
CA GLN A 375 5.43 -14.57 14.79
C GLN A 375 3.91 -14.38 14.75
N THR A 376 3.32 -13.53 15.60
CA THR A 376 1.88 -13.20 15.58
C THR A 376 1.51 -12.38 14.33
N VAL A 377 2.32 -11.39 13.94
CA VAL A 377 2.15 -10.66 12.67
C VAL A 377 2.33 -11.61 11.49
N TRP A 378 3.32 -12.52 11.55
CA TRP A 378 3.52 -13.60 10.58
C TRP A 378 2.32 -14.55 10.54
N MET A 379 1.79 -14.95 11.68
CA MET A 379 0.62 -15.85 11.76
C MET A 379 -0.63 -15.20 11.21
N GLN A 380 -0.87 -13.91 11.46
CA GLN A 380 -2.02 -13.18 10.92
C GLN A 380 -1.88 -12.92 9.42
N PHE A 381 -0.66 -12.75 8.92
CA PHE A 381 -0.38 -12.72 7.49
C PHE A 381 -0.57 -14.09 6.83
N ALA A 382 -0.25 -15.16 7.54
CA ALA A 382 -0.39 -16.54 7.10
C ALA A 382 -1.82 -17.12 7.32
N THR A 383 -2.70 -16.46 8.07
CA THR A 383 -4.11 -16.91 8.25
C THR A 383 -4.99 -16.69 7.03
N GLY A 384 -4.53 -15.94 6.01
CA GLY A 384 -5.05 -16.05 4.65
C GLY A 384 -4.50 -17.27 3.89
N TRP A 385 -3.56 -17.99 4.45
CA TRP A 385 -3.00 -19.23 3.94
C TRP A 385 -3.66 -20.41 4.68
N PRO A 386 -3.86 -21.58 4.04
CA PRO A 386 -4.52 -22.72 4.67
C PRO A 386 -3.92 -23.03 6.04
N HIS A 387 -4.77 -23.21 7.05
CA HIS A 387 -4.38 -23.48 8.44
C HIS A 387 -3.37 -24.62 8.61
N ASP A 388 -3.36 -25.57 7.66
CA ASP A 388 -2.46 -26.74 7.67
C ASP A 388 -0.99 -26.39 7.40
N PHE A 389 -0.69 -25.17 6.93
CA PHE A 389 0.67 -24.73 6.68
C PHE A 389 1.47 -24.51 7.97
N MET A 390 0.81 -24.13 9.06
CA MET A 390 1.45 -23.76 10.32
C MET A 390 1.62 -24.94 11.29
N ASN A 391 0.78 -25.97 11.16
CA ASN A 391 0.80 -27.12 12.09
C ASN A 391 1.61 -28.31 11.59
N GLY A 392 2.19 -28.25 10.38
CA GLY A 392 2.84 -29.39 9.73
C GLY A 392 4.36 -29.46 9.83
N GLY A 393 5.05 -28.72 10.70
CA GLY A 393 6.48 -28.60 10.52
C GLY A 393 7.44 -28.49 11.69
N LEU A 394 7.03 -28.62 12.95
CA LEU A 394 7.97 -28.47 14.08
C LEU A 394 8.06 -29.68 15.04
N ASP A 395 7.37 -30.77 14.79
CA ASP A 395 7.56 -32.03 15.55
C ASP A 395 8.40 -33.05 14.78
N GLY A 396 9.51 -32.62 14.25
CA GLY A 396 10.59 -33.46 13.74
C GLY A 396 11.72 -33.52 14.75
N THR A 397 11.56 -34.32 15.80
CA THR A 397 12.69 -34.82 16.60
C THR A 397 13.77 -35.34 15.67
N PHE A 398 14.89 -34.61 15.60
CA PHE A 398 16.16 -35.17 15.18
C PHE A 398 16.53 -36.25 16.19
N GLN A 399 16.27 -37.51 15.88
CA GLN A 399 17.01 -38.65 16.43
C GLN A 399 17.95 -39.15 15.33
N ASN A 400 19.23 -39.08 15.68
CA ASN A 400 20.48 -39.69 15.16
C ASN A 400 20.45 -40.26 13.72
#